data_4fa2379d862ec450c350023f8b3cf041
#
_entry.id   4fa2379d862ec450c350023f8b3cf041
#
_cell.length_a   1.000
_cell.length_b   1.000
_cell.length_c   1.000
_cell.angle_alpha   90.00
_cell.angle_beta   90.00
_cell.angle_gamma   90.00
#
_symmetry.space_group_name_H-M   'P 1'
#
loop_
_entity.id
_entity.type
_entity.pdbx_description
1 polymer ?
#
loop_
_entity_poly.entity_id
_entity_poly.type
_entity_poly.pdbx_seq_one_letter_code
_entity_poly.pdbx_strand_id
1 'polypeptide(L)'
;LYFRKEHVLGLENVPANGTPLVIVSNHQNCLNDPLCVCLQLTDRRMNFLARANVFKNPLANKALRAMGLLPAYRMGYEHFSEVSKKNQETLSAACEALTDGETVMLYPEAGHQDKRWLGTFKLGYLRIAFGAAEKMDFKKDVMILPSCNHYSNYFHARTDMMIRFGEPISLMPY
;
A
#
# COMPACT_ATOMS: atom_id res chain seq x y z
N LEU A 1 23.07 6.72 7.59
CA LEU A 1 21.62 6.86 7.71
C LEU A 1 21.13 7.89 6.69
N TYR A 2 20.07 7.55 5.95
CA TYR A 2 19.50 8.42 4.92
C TYR A 2 18.78 9.63 5.55
N PHE A 3 18.02 9.39 6.62
CA PHE A 3 17.36 10.42 7.42
C PHE A 3 18.22 10.84 8.61
N ARG A 4 18.10 12.10 9.02
CA ARG A 4 18.77 12.65 10.22
C ARG A 4 18.08 12.17 11.50
N LYS A 5 16.75 12.23 11.50
CA LYS A 5 15.89 11.73 12.55
C LYS A 5 14.69 11.03 11.96
N GLU A 6 14.29 9.96 12.59
CA GLU A 6 13.11 9.20 12.27
C GLU A 6 12.17 9.22 13.49
N HIS A 7 10.95 9.66 13.27
CA HIS A 7 9.90 9.69 14.28
C HIS A 7 8.79 8.73 13.86
N VAL A 8 8.51 7.75 14.70
CA VAL A 8 7.42 6.78 14.47
C VAL A 8 6.40 6.95 15.58
N LEU A 9 5.14 7.19 15.21
CA LEU A 9 4.03 7.43 16.12
C LEU A 9 2.90 6.44 15.81
N GLY A 10 2.20 5.98 16.83
CA GLY A 10 1.05 5.09 16.68
C GLY A 10 1.41 3.67 16.23
N LEU A 11 2.63 3.20 16.48
CA LEU A 11 3.02 1.83 16.14
C LEU A 11 2.17 0.80 16.91
N GLU A 12 1.72 1.16 18.09
CA GLU A 12 0.77 0.41 18.93
C GLU A 12 -0.61 0.19 18.28
N ASN A 13 -0.97 1.01 17.29
CA ASN A 13 -2.22 0.89 16.54
C ASN A 13 -2.15 -0.18 15.44
N VAL A 14 -0.96 -0.66 15.12
CA VAL A 14 -0.79 -1.67 14.06
C VAL A 14 -1.32 -3.01 14.54
N PRO A 15 -2.33 -3.60 13.87
CA PRO A 15 -2.86 -4.90 14.27
C PRO A 15 -1.78 -5.99 14.27
N ALA A 16 -1.99 -7.04 15.05
CA ALA A 16 -1.06 -8.18 15.12
C ALA A 16 -0.80 -8.80 13.73
N ASN A 17 0.41 -9.33 13.54
CA ASN A 17 0.75 -10.06 12.32
C ASN A 17 -0.23 -11.23 12.09
N GLY A 18 -0.60 -11.48 10.83
CA GLY A 18 -1.63 -12.46 10.46
C GLY A 18 -3.05 -11.89 10.43
N THR A 19 -3.26 -10.64 10.89
CA THR A 19 -4.51 -9.92 10.66
C THR A 19 -4.53 -9.39 9.23
N PRO A 20 -5.57 -9.67 8.42
CA PRO A 20 -5.77 -9.06 7.11
C PRO A 20 -5.74 -7.54 7.21
N LEU A 21 -4.71 -6.89 6.66
CA LEU A 21 -4.46 -5.47 6.88
C LEU A 21 -4.26 -4.71 5.57
N VAL A 22 -5.05 -3.67 5.36
CA VAL A 22 -4.87 -2.71 4.27
C VAL A 22 -4.30 -1.42 4.85
N ILE A 23 -3.04 -1.09 4.53
CA ILE A 23 -2.44 0.19 4.91
C ILE A 23 -2.70 1.22 3.81
N VAL A 24 -3.27 2.34 4.18
CA VAL A 24 -3.62 3.45 3.29
C VAL A 24 -2.81 4.68 3.68
N SER A 25 -1.91 5.12 2.80
CA SER A 25 -0.97 6.22 3.10
C SER A 25 -1.00 7.30 2.03
N ASN A 26 -0.58 8.52 2.40
CA ASN A 26 -0.23 9.56 1.44
C ASN A 26 1.06 9.18 0.68
N HIS A 27 1.26 9.76 -0.52
CA HIS A 27 2.40 9.42 -1.38
C HIS A 27 3.18 10.67 -1.78
N GLN A 28 4.27 10.90 -1.07
CA GLN A 28 5.10 12.11 -1.21
C GLN A 28 6.48 11.81 -1.82
N ASN A 29 7.05 10.63 -1.55
CA ASN A 29 8.45 10.32 -1.90
C ASN A 29 8.61 8.89 -2.42
N CYS A 30 8.17 8.67 -3.64
CA CYS A 30 8.35 7.49 -4.50
C CYS A 30 8.70 6.17 -3.73
N LEU A 31 9.97 5.78 -3.71
CA LEU A 31 10.43 4.56 -3.04
C LEU A 31 10.62 4.71 -1.54
N ASN A 32 10.87 5.92 -1.05
CA ASN A 32 11.11 6.11 0.38
C ASN A 32 9.86 5.83 1.21
N ASP A 33 8.68 6.22 0.73
CA ASP A 33 7.43 6.01 1.47
C ASP A 33 7.19 4.54 1.82
N PRO A 34 7.17 3.58 0.85
CA PRO A 34 6.98 2.19 1.18
C PRO A 34 8.14 1.60 1.99
N LEU A 35 9.39 1.98 1.70
CA LEU A 35 10.55 1.47 2.43
C LEU A 35 10.53 1.90 3.90
N CYS A 36 10.17 3.14 4.19
CA CYS A 36 10.07 3.62 5.56
C CYS A 36 9.04 2.83 6.36
N VAL A 37 7.87 2.52 5.78
CA VAL A 37 6.85 1.71 6.45
C VAL A 37 7.31 0.26 6.60
N CYS A 38 7.90 -0.35 5.57
CA CYS A 38 8.45 -1.70 5.64
C CYS A 38 9.47 -1.88 6.77
N LEU A 39 10.34 -0.90 6.96
CA LEU A 39 11.37 -0.95 8.00
C LEU A 39 10.77 -0.92 9.43
N GLN A 40 9.57 -0.37 9.58
CA GLN A 40 8.86 -0.39 10.87
C GLN A 40 8.06 -1.67 11.08
N LEU A 41 7.66 -2.38 10.01
CA LEU A 41 6.78 -3.54 10.04
C LEU A 41 7.50 -4.79 9.50
N THR A 42 8.64 -5.13 10.10
CA THR A 42 9.51 -6.24 9.66
C THR A 42 9.00 -7.63 10.04
N ASP A 43 7.97 -7.69 10.89
CA ASP A 43 7.34 -8.92 11.38
C ASP A 43 6.36 -9.54 10.38
N ARG A 44 6.02 -8.85 9.28
CA ARG A 44 4.95 -9.23 8.37
C ARG A 44 5.34 -9.13 6.90
N ARG A 45 4.65 -9.88 6.07
CA ARG A 45 4.78 -9.78 4.63
C ARG A 45 3.95 -8.61 4.11
N MET A 46 4.63 -7.70 3.39
CA MET A 46 4.04 -6.51 2.80
C MET A 46 3.87 -6.67 1.30
N ASN A 47 2.69 -6.34 0.78
CA ASN A 47 2.41 -6.27 -0.65
C ASN A 47 2.10 -4.83 -1.05
N PHE A 48 2.67 -4.39 -2.18
CA PHE A 48 2.55 -3.00 -2.66
C PHE A 48 2.02 -2.95 -4.08
N LEU A 49 1.15 -2.01 -4.35
CA LEU A 49 0.75 -1.71 -5.71
C LEU A 49 1.75 -0.74 -6.34
N ALA A 50 2.43 -1.19 -7.40
CA ALA A 50 3.39 -0.40 -8.16
C ALA A 50 2.97 -0.27 -9.63
N ARG A 51 3.43 0.79 -10.31
CA ARG A 51 3.09 0.99 -11.73
C ARG A 51 3.54 -0.19 -12.60
N ALA A 52 2.66 -0.69 -13.46
CA ALA A 52 2.95 -1.85 -14.31
C ALA A 52 4.18 -1.70 -15.22
N ASN A 53 4.58 -0.46 -15.55
CA ASN A 53 5.74 -0.21 -16.39
C ASN A 53 7.08 -0.70 -15.80
N VAL A 54 7.20 -0.83 -14.47
CA VAL A 54 8.42 -1.35 -13.82
C VAL A 54 8.56 -2.86 -13.98
N PHE A 55 7.48 -3.56 -14.35
CA PHE A 55 7.42 -5.01 -14.55
C PHE A 55 7.72 -5.46 -15.99
N LYS A 56 8.10 -4.55 -16.90
CA LYS A 56 8.35 -4.88 -18.32
C LYS A 56 9.50 -5.87 -18.53
N ASN A 57 10.54 -5.80 -17.70
CA ASN A 57 11.65 -6.75 -17.78
C ASN A 57 11.26 -8.06 -17.05
N PRO A 58 11.37 -9.25 -17.69
CA PRO A 58 10.96 -10.53 -17.11
C PRO A 58 11.68 -10.89 -15.80
N LEU A 59 12.99 -10.62 -15.71
CA LEU A 59 13.77 -10.84 -14.49
C LEU A 59 13.35 -9.90 -13.37
N ALA A 60 13.20 -8.60 -13.69
CA ALA A 60 12.70 -7.62 -12.74
C ALA A 60 11.28 -7.97 -12.28
N ASN A 61 10.38 -8.41 -13.18
CA ASN A 61 9.03 -8.84 -12.84
C ASN A 61 9.04 -9.96 -11.80
N LYS A 62 9.84 -11.01 -12.01
CA LYS A 62 9.96 -12.13 -11.06
C LYS A 62 10.47 -11.66 -9.69
N ALA A 63 11.51 -10.84 -9.67
CA ALA A 63 12.07 -10.29 -8.44
C ALA A 63 11.08 -9.38 -7.71
N LEU A 64 10.43 -8.45 -8.41
CA LEU A 64 9.46 -7.52 -7.83
C LEU A 64 8.26 -8.26 -7.21
N ARG A 65 7.73 -9.28 -7.91
CA ARG A 65 6.65 -10.11 -7.37
C ARG A 65 7.07 -10.90 -6.13
N ALA A 66 8.30 -11.45 -6.14
CA ALA A 66 8.84 -12.13 -4.96
C ALA A 66 8.98 -11.19 -3.74
N MET A 67 9.21 -9.90 -4.01
CA MET A 67 9.24 -8.84 -2.99
C MET A 67 7.84 -8.32 -2.60
N GLY A 68 6.75 -8.91 -3.11
CA GLY A 68 5.38 -8.49 -2.79
C GLY A 68 4.87 -7.30 -3.63
N LEU A 69 5.53 -6.93 -4.75
CA LEU A 69 4.99 -5.87 -5.60
C LEU A 69 3.97 -6.41 -6.60
N LEU A 70 2.82 -5.78 -6.66
CA LEU A 70 1.70 -6.08 -7.54
C LEU A 70 1.57 -4.99 -8.63
N PRO A 71 1.41 -5.33 -9.91
CA PRO A 71 1.36 -4.35 -10.98
C PRO A 71 0.01 -3.63 -11.04
N ALA A 72 0.00 -2.31 -10.97
CA ALA A 72 -1.19 -1.48 -11.18
C ALA A 72 -1.14 -0.84 -12.58
N TYR A 73 -2.16 -1.09 -13.38
CA TYR A 73 -2.27 -0.60 -14.75
C TYR A 73 -3.11 0.67 -14.80
N ARG A 74 -2.62 1.69 -15.52
CA ARG A 74 -3.37 2.93 -15.77
C ARG A 74 -3.91 2.93 -17.18
N MET A 75 -5.08 3.51 -17.36
CA MET A 75 -5.61 3.82 -18.68
C MET A 75 -4.64 4.76 -19.41
N GLY A 76 -4.20 4.35 -20.58
CA GLY A 76 -3.31 5.09 -21.47
C GLY A 76 -3.58 4.69 -22.92
N TYR A 77 -2.57 4.22 -23.64
CA TYR A 77 -2.68 3.77 -25.03
C TYR A 77 -3.18 2.33 -25.21
N GLU A 78 -3.38 1.58 -24.13
CA GLU A 78 -3.89 0.21 -24.19
C GLU A 78 -5.44 0.20 -24.24
N HIS A 79 -6.02 -0.85 -24.84
CA HIS A 79 -7.46 -1.03 -24.89
C HIS A 79 -8.07 -1.15 -23.49
N PHE A 80 -9.17 -0.44 -23.25
CA PHE A 80 -9.86 -0.40 -21.95
C PHE A 80 -10.13 -1.79 -21.37
N SER A 81 -10.55 -2.74 -22.21
CA SER A 81 -10.85 -4.13 -21.80
C SER A 81 -9.64 -4.88 -21.25
N GLU A 82 -8.45 -4.71 -21.86
CA GLU A 82 -7.22 -5.35 -21.39
C GLU A 82 -6.72 -4.77 -20.08
N VAL A 83 -6.73 -3.45 -19.94
CA VAL A 83 -6.36 -2.76 -18.71
C VAL A 83 -7.30 -3.17 -17.57
N SER A 84 -8.59 -3.26 -17.85
CA SER A 84 -9.61 -3.69 -16.88
C SER A 84 -9.34 -5.13 -16.41
N LYS A 85 -9.08 -6.07 -17.34
CA LYS A 85 -8.79 -7.46 -17.02
C LYS A 85 -7.52 -7.60 -16.18
N LYS A 86 -6.43 -6.94 -16.59
CA LYS A 86 -5.15 -6.95 -15.84
C LYS A 86 -5.29 -6.36 -14.43
N ASN A 87 -6.08 -5.30 -14.28
CA ASN A 87 -6.37 -4.72 -12.96
C ASN A 87 -7.24 -5.64 -12.10
N GLN A 88 -8.14 -6.42 -12.71
CA GLN A 88 -8.91 -7.43 -12.00
C GLN A 88 -8.01 -8.55 -11.45
N GLU A 89 -7.03 -9.02 -12.24
CA GLU A 89 -6.03 -9.98 -11.78
C GLU A 89 -5.21 -9.44 -10.60
N THR A 90 -4.80 -8.17 -10.67
CA THR A 90 -4.08 -7.50 -9.58
C THR A 90 -4.96 -7.38 -8.33
N LEU A 91 -6.22 -7.03 -8.50
CA LEU A 91 -7.20 -6.96 -7.41
C LEU A 91 -7.37 -8.32 -6.75
N SER A 92 -7.51 -9.40 -7.54
CA SER A 92 -7.62 -10.76 -7.01
C SER A 92 -6.38 -11.16 -6.21
N ALA A 93 -5.18 -10.89 -6.73
CA ALA A 93 -3.93 -11.18 -6.03
C ALA A 93 -3.79 -10.41 -4.71
N ALA A 94 -4.23 -9.14 -4.68
CA ALA A 94 -4.24 -8.34 -3.44
C ALA A 94 -5.26 -8.89 -2.43
N CYS A 95 -6.44 -9.32 -2.88
CA CYS A 95 -7.43 -9.97 -2.01
C CYS A 95 -6.90 -11.30 -1.46
N GLU A 96 -6.22 -12.11 -2.28
CA GLU A 96 -5.59 -13.37 -1.86
C GLU A 96 -4.55 -13.13 -0.77
N ALA A 97 -3.65 -12.17 -0.95
CA ALA A 97 -2.68 -11.81 0.07
C ALA A 97 -3.34 -11.46 1.41
N LEU A 98 -4.45 -10.72 1.39
CA LEU A 98 -5.22 -10.42 2.61
C LEU A 98 -5.87 -11.67 3.22
N THR A 99 -6.42 -12.59 2.41
CA THR A 99 -6.99 -13.85 2.94
C THR A 99 -5.95 -14.73 3.61
N ASP A 100 -4.69 -14.66 3.17
CA ASP A 100 -3.53 -15.33 3.76
C ASP A 100 -3.01 -14.61 5.04
N GLY A 101 -3.66 -13.51 5.46
CA GLY A 101 -3.25 -12.72 6.62
C GLY A 101 -2.07 -11.80 6.36
N GLU A 102 -1.72 -11.57 5.09
CA GLU A 102 -0.67 -10.63 4.70
C GLU A 102 -1.18 -9.18 4.72
N THR A 103 -0.26 -8.24 4.60
CA THR A 103 -0.57 -6.81 4.54
C THR A 103 -0.48 -6.29 3.11
N VAL A 104 -1.48 -5.52 2.68
CA VAL A 104 -1.49 -4.80 1.41
C VAL A 104 -1.39 -3.32 1.68
N MET A 105 -0.38 -2.66 1.12
CA MET A 105 -0.22 -1.20 1.24
C MET A 105 -0.44 -0.52 -0.10
N LEU A 106 -1.19 0.56 -0.10
CA LEU A 106 -1.43 1.36 -1.27
C LEU A 106 -1.60 2.85 -0.96
N TYR A 107 -1.49 3.64 -2.03
CA TYR A 107 -1.57 5.08 -2.00
C TYR A 107 -2.83 5.53 -2.75
N PRO A 108 -3.92 5.91 -2.07
CA PRO A 108 -5.21 6.18 -2.69
C PRO A 108 -5.21 7.40 -3.60
N GLU A 109 -4.25 8.30 -3.45
CA GLU A 109 -4.07 9.46 -4.33
C GLU A 109 -3.67 9.07 -5.76
N ALA A 110 -3.19 7.83 -5.95
CA ALA A 110 -2.77 7.26 -7.24
C ALA A 110 -1.69 8.09 -7.99
N GLY A 111 -0.90 8.87 -7.29
CA GLY A 111 0.21 9.66 -7.85
C GLY A 111 0.95 10.45 -6.80
N HIS A 112 2.16 10.89 -7.14
CA HIS A 112 2.89 11.85 -6.33
C HIS A 112 2.35 13.25 -6.56
N GLN A 113 2.27 14.02 -5.51
CA GLN A 113 2.02 15.44 -5.60
C GLN A 113 3.07 16.15 -4.73
N ASP A 114 3.77 17.16 -5.29
CA ASP A 114 4.68 18.04 -4.53
C ASP A 114 3.90 19.01 -3.64
N LYS A 115 2.89 18.50 -2.95
CA LYS A 115 1.95 19.28 -2.13
C LYS A 115 1.90 18.69 -0.73
N ARG A 116 1.79 19.55 0.26
CA ARG A 116 1.69 19.15 1.68
C ARG A 116 0.26 18.83 2.13
N TRP A 117 -0.70 18.76 1.21
CA TRP A 117 -2.08 18.39 1.49
C TRP A 117 -2.49 17.16 0.69
N LEU A 118 -3.46 16.44 1.19
CA LEU A 118 -3.97 15.23 0.59
C LEU A 118 -4.71 15.53 -0.73
N GLY A 119 -4.51 14.68 -1.71
CA GLY A 119 -5.26 14.68 -2.96
C GLY A 119 -6.59 13.93 -2.86
N THR A 120 -7.27 13.77 -4.00
CA THR A 120 -8.50 12.98 -4.07
C THR A 120 -8.22 11.49 -3.94
N PHE A 121 -8.87 10.82 -3.02
CA PHE A 121 -8.74 9.39 -2.79
C PHE A 121 -9.54 8.59 -3.82
N LYS A 122 -8.87 7.61 -4.43
CA LYS A 122 -9.50 6.60 -5.28
C LYS A 122 -9.92 5.41 -4.42
N LEU A 123 -11.09 4.85 -4.69
CA LEU A 123 -11.71 3.79 -3.87
C LEU A 123 -11.12 2.40 -4.06
N GLY A 124 -9.94 2.28 -4.70
CA GLY A 124 -9.28 0.99 -4.95
C GLY A 124 -9.00 0.19 -3.68
N TYR A 125 -8.63 0.86 -2.60
CA TYR A 125 -8.36 0.22 -1.31
C TYR A 125 -9.62 -0.42 -0.70
N LEU A 126 -10.79 0.20 -0.85
CA LEU A 126 -12.07 -0.38 -0.40
C LEU A 126 -12.42 -1.63 -1.22
N ARG A 127 -12.21 -1.60 -2.54
CA ARG A 127 -12.45 -2.78 -3.39
C ARG A 127 -11.58 -3.97 -2.99
N ILE A 128 -10.34 -3.72 -2.60
CA ILE A 128 -9.42 -4.76 -2.10
C ILE A 128 -9.93 -5.27 -0.75
N ALA A 129 -10.24 -4.38 0.18
CA ALA A 129 -10.64 -4.73 1.53
C ALA A 129 -11.97 -5.51 1.56
N PHE A 130 -13.02 -5.00 0.90
CA PHE A 130 -14.30 -5.69 0.80
C PHE A 130 -14.23 -6.98 -0.03
N GLY A 131 -13.45 -6.99 -1.12
CA GLY A 131 -13.24 -8.20 -1.92
C GLY A 131 -12.53 -9.32 -1.16
N ALA A 132 -11.62 -8.99 -0.25
CA ALA A 132 -10.99 -9.95 0.64
C ALA A 132 -11.98 -10.44 1.73
N ALA A 133 -12.76 -9.54 2.32
CA ALA A 133 -13.79 -9.89 3.30
C ALA A 133 -14.83 -10.83 2.68
N GLU A 134 -15.30 -10.55 1.46
CA GLU A 134 -16.22 -11.42 0.70
C GLU A 134 -15.62 -12.81 0.45
N LYS A 135 -14.35 -12.89 0.01
CA LYS A 135 -13.64 -14.18 -0.16
C LYS A 135 -13.56 -14.99 1.13
N MET A 136 -13.57 -14.35 2.28
CA MET A 136 -13.55 -14.98 3.60
C MET A 136 -14.97 -15.18 4.18
N ASP A 137 -16.04 -14.99 3.39
CA ASP A 137 -17.44 -15.04 3.85
C ASP A 137 -17.69 -14.11 5.06
N PHE A 138 -16.98 -13.00 5.16
CA PHE A 138 -17.01 -12.07 6.29
C PHE A 138 -16.75 -12.72 7.67
N LYS A 139 -16.07 -13.88 7.70
CA LYS A 139 -15.73 -14.59 8.94
C LYS A 139 -14.50 -14.04 9.65
N LYS A 140 -13.65 -13.34 8.93
CA LYS A 140 -12.47 -12.65 9.46
C LYS A 140 -12.56 -11.17 9.15
N ASP A 141 -12.20 -10.35 10.10
CA ASP A 141 -12.15 -8.92 9.91
C ASP A 141 -10.99 -8.51 9.00
N VAL A 142 -11.23 -7.54 8.15
CA VAL A 142 -10.20 -6.84 7.39
C VAL A 142 -10.05 -5.45 7.99
N MET A 143 -8.84 -5.14 8.45
CA MET A 143 -8.55 -3.86 9.07
C MET A 143 -7.99 -2.89 8.03
N ILE A 144 -8.45 -1.65 8.06
CA ILE A 144 -7.87 -0.53 7.28
C ILE A 144 -7.09 0.34 8.25
N LEU A 145 -5.77 0.47 8.02
CA LEU A 145 -4.89 1.28 8.84
C LEU A 145 -4.50 2.55 8.09
N PRO A 146 -4.99 3.72 8.51
CA PRO A 146 -4.50 4.98 7.99
C PRO A 146 -3.04 5.19 8.38
N SER A 147 -2.21 5.60 7.44
CA SER A 147 -0.82 5.95 7.68
C SER A 147 -0.47 7.28 7.02
N CYS A 148 0.51 7.98 7.55
CA CYS A 148 0.99 9.23 6.98
C CYS A 148 2.51 9.31 7.09
N ASN A 149 3.15 9.55 5.94
CA ASN A 149 4.57 9.88 5.86
C ASN A 149 4.73 11.39 5.70
N HIS A 150 5.61 11.98 6.48
CA HIS A 150 5.93 13.40 6.40
C HIS A 150 7.44 13.59 6.45
N TYR A 151 7.95 14.49 5.59
CA TYR A 151 9.36 14.83 5.49
C TYR A 151 9.55 16.32 5.72
N SER A 152 10.56 16.70 6.50
CA SER A 152 10.89 18.13 6.67
C SER A 152 11.35 18.76 5.35
N ASN A 153 11.97 17.97 4.46
CA ASN A 153 12.29 18.34 3.09
C ASN A 153 12.26 17.09 2.18
N TYR A 154 11.60 17.17 1.03
CA TYR A 154 11.44 16.06 0.08
C TYR A 154 12.64 15.85 -0.83
N PHE A 155 13.46 16.86 -1.03
CA PHE A 155 14.49 16.90 -2.06
C PHE A 155 15.92 16.72 -1.53
N HIS A 156 16.10 16.77 -0.23
CA HIS A 156 17.42 16.69 0.41
C HIS A 156 17.58 15.42 1.24
N ALA A 157 18.75 14.82 1.17
CA ALA A 157 19.16 13.79 2.13
C ALA A 157 19.40 14.41 3.53
N ARG A 158 19.42 13.59 4.57
CA ARG A 158 19.60 14.01 5.96
C ARG A 158 18.53 14.97 6.48
N THR A 159 17.30 14.79 6.00
CA THR A 159 16.11 15.45 6.53
C THR A 159 15.50 14.63 7.66
N ASP A 160 14.56 15.23 8.38
CA ASP A 160 13.77 14.50 9.37
C ASP A 160 12.57 13.86 8.67
N MET A 161 12.25 12.65 9.08
CA MET A 161 11.10 11.88 8.60
C MET A 161 10.20 11.50 9.76
N MET A 162 8.89 11.56 9.56
CA MET A 162 7.89 11.11 10.51
C MET A 162 6.93 10.14 9.80
N ILE A 163 6.70 9.00 10.45
CA ILE A 163 5.61 8.08 10.10
C ILE A 163 4.61 8.12 11.26
N ARG A 164 3.34 8.22 10.93
CA ARG A 164 2.25 8.08 11.90
C ARG A 164 1.26 7.03 11.42
N PHE A 165 0.98 6.06 12.28
CA PHE A 165 -0.11 5.11 12.13
C PHE A 165 -1.31 5.61 12.92
N GLY A 166 -2.46 5.76 12.25
CA GLY A 166 -3.73 6.11 12.87
C GLY A 166 -4.38 4.90 13.55
N GLU A 167 -5.56 5.10 14.11
CA GLU A 167 -6.37 4.01 14.65
C GLU A 167 -6.87 3.12 13.50
N PRO A 168 -6.79 1.78 13.64
CA PRO A 168 -7.29 0.87 12.63
C PRO A 168 -8.81 0.88 12.58
N ILE A 169 -9.35 0.80 11.36
CA ILE A 169 -10.78 0.78 11.09
C ILE A 169 -11.19 -0.65 10.74
N SER A 170 -12.07 -1.25 11.53
CA SER A 170 -12.67 -2.56 11.25
C SER A 170 -13.70 -2.46 10.13
N LEU A 171 -13.76 -3.46 9.24
CA LEU A 171 -14.80 -3.57 8.23
C LEU A 171 -16.05 -4.30 8.72
N MET A 172 -15.99 -5.02 9.85
CA MET A 172 -17.11 -5.83 10.36
C MET A 172 -18.42 -5.06 10.59
N PRO A 173 -18.41 -3.76 10.98
CA PRO A 173 -19.64 -3.00 11.15
C PRO A 173 -20.36 -2.60 9.86
N TYR A 174 -19.74 -2.79 8.68
CA TYR A 174 -20.24 -2.34 7.38
C TYR A 174 -20.61 -3.49 6.47
#